data_824177f8f25e0a158eb0e72a69583517
#
_entry.id   824177f8f25e0a158eb0e72a69583517
#
_cell.length_a   1.000
_cell.length_b   1.000
_cell.length_c   1.000
_cell.angle_alpha   90.00
_cell.angle_beta   90.00
_cell.angle_gamma   90.00
#
_symmetry.space_group_name_H-M   'P 1'
#
loop_
_entity.id
_entity.type
_entity.pdbx_description
1 polymer ?
#
loop_
_entity_poly.entity_id
_entity_poly.type
_entity_poly.pdbx_seq_one_letter_code
_entity_poly.pdbx_strand_id
1 'polypeptide(L)'
;MAVIVTALLAAVLIYVAEDIPGFGDPGAPAIKSVNLFSLPADSVESLLNQSSIPETLVVRLHERGLPGPSRVEKISGAEGQWNLFVPKEEMRYPKEEKYYLVRKEGQDLVISRYAFVVRWIEKGKEETGVPNMVTYGLADYRGYDTLGETSVIFTAGVSVILLLRRRGRL
;
A
#
# COMPACT_ATOMS: atom_id res chain seq x y z
N MET A 1 -15.53 -19.19 33.88
CA MET A 1 -14.34 -19.06 33.03
C MET A 1 -14.71 -18.81 31.55
N ALA A 2 -15.46 -19.68 30.86
CA ALA A 2 -15.81 -19.49 29.45
C ALA A 2 -16.48 -18.13 29.16
N VAL A 3 -17.47 -17.73 29.95
CA VAL A 3 -18.15 -16.44 29.76
C VAL A 3 -17.21 -15.24 29.87
N ILE A 4 -16.26 -15.28 30.80
CA ILE A 4 -15.27 -14.20 30.98
C ILE A 4 -14.36 -14.14 29.77
N VAL A 5 -13.87 -15.27 29.29
CA VAL A 5 -13.00 -15.34 28.10
C VAL A 5 -13.74 -14.84 26.85
N THR A 6 -15.00 -15.24 26.67
CA THR A 6 -15.83 -14.78 25.55
C THR A 6 -16.09 -13.27 25.63
N ALA A 7 -16.37 -12.74 26.82
CA ALA A 7 -16.59 -11.32 27.02
C ALA A 7 -15.32 -10.49 26.74
N LEU A 8 -14.16 -10.96 27.18
CA LEU A 8 -12.88 -10.32 26.88
C LEU A 8 -12.56 -10.34 25.37
N LEU A 9 -12.79 -11.49 24.71
CA LEU A 9 -12.60 -11.59 23.26
C LEU A 9 -13.54 -10.64 22.51
N ALA A 10 -14.81 -10.59 22.91
CA ALA A 10 -15.78 -9.67 22.31
C ALA A 10 -15.37 -8.21 22.51
N ALA A 11 -14.89 -7.83 23.69
CA ALA A 11 -14.39 -6.48 23.96
C ALA A 11 -13.18 -6.13 23.09
N VAL A 12 -12.23 -7.05 22.90
CA VAL A 12 -11.07 -6.85 22.01
C VAL A 12 -11.53 -6.70 20.55
N LEU A 13 -12.47 -7.52 20.09
CA LEU A 13 -12.99 -7.42 18.72
C LEU A 13 -13.73 -6.11 18.47
N ILE A 14 -14.52 -5.63 19.45
CA ILE A 14 -15.20 -4.33 19.37
C ILE A 14 -14.16 -3.21 19.30
N TYR A 15 -13.16 -3.23 20.17
CA TYR A 15 -12.08 -2.24 20.18
C TYR A 15 -11.35 -2.19 18.83
N VAL A 16 -10.98 -3.35 18.26
CA VAL A 16 -10.33 -3.42 16.95
C VAL A 16 -11.27 -2.92 15.84
N ALA A 17 -12.56 -3.22 15.91
CA ALA A 17 -13.53 -2.77 14.91
C ALA A 17 -13.76 -1.25 14.96
N GLU A 18 -13.68 -0.63 16.13
CA GLU A 18 -13.76 0.83 16.28
C GLU A 18 -12.53 1.56 15.73
N ASP A 19 -11.34 0.90 15.74
CA ASP A 19 -10.09 1.45 15.23
C ASP A 19 -9.94 1.28 13.69
N ILE A 20 -10.87 0.59 13.04
CA ILE A 20 -10.86 0.45 11.57
C ILE A 20 -11.19 1.81 10.94
N PRO A 21 -10.29 2.36 10.08
CA PRO A 21 -10.52 3.62 9.40
C PRO A 21 -11.82 3.59 8.57
N GLY A 22 -12.56 4.69 8.58
CA GLY A 22 -13.74 4.86 7.74
C GLY A 22 -13.42 4.70 6.25
N PHE A 23 -14.40 4.31 5.45
CA PHE A 23 -14.25 4.22 4.00
C PHE A 23 -13.90 5.59 3.42
N GLY A 24 -12.74 5.69 2.77
CA GLY A 24 -12.22 6.94 2.20
C GLY A 24 -11.36 7.77 3.15
N ASP A 25 -11.10 7.30 4.36
CA ASP A 25 -10.15 7.94 5.27
C ASP A 25 -8.75 7.99 4.64
N PRO A 26 -8.08 9.17 4.63
CA PRO A 26 -6.73 9.31 4.10
C PRO A 26 -5.68 8.44 4.81
N GLY A 27 -5.92 8.05 6.06
CA GLY A 27 -5.07 7.14 6.83
C GLY A 27 -5.32 5.66 6.59
N ALA A 28 -6.40 5.32 5.84
CA ALA A 28 -6.76 3.92 5.61
C ALA A 28 -5.72 3.16 4.79
N PRO A 29 -5.53 1.84 5.04
CA PRO A 29 -4.59 1.01 4.28
C PRO A 29 -4.84 0.98 2.76
N ALA A 30 -6.06 1.29 2.32
CA ALA A 30 -6.47 1.33 0.91
C ALA A 30 -6.21 2.68 0.22
N ILE A 31 -5.52 3.62 0.86
CA ILE A 31 -5.20 4.92 0.25
C ILE A 31 -4.25 4.74 -0.94
N LYS A 32 -4.35 5.64 -1.93
CA LYS A 32 -3.54 5.58 -3.15
C LYS A 32 -2.11 6.03 -2.96
N SER A 33 -1.84 6.88 -1.97
CA SER A 33 -0.50 7.42 -1.70
C SER A 33 -0.30 7.72 -0.22
N VAL A 34 0.94 7.58 0.23
CA VAL A 34 1.37 7.90 1.60
C VAL A 34 2.31 9.09 1.54
N ASN A 35 2.02 10.15 2.28
CA ASN A 35 2.87 11.33 2.34
C ASN A 35 4.20 10.98 3.03
N LEU A 36 5.30 11.41 2.42
CA LEU A 36 6.65 11.18 2.95
C LEU A 36 7.22 12.43 3.61
N PHE A 37 7.19 13.55 2.90
CA PHE A 37 7.68 14.85 3.35
C PHE A 37 7.22 15.96 2.40
N SER A 38 7.45 17.21 2.80
CA SER A 38 7.23 18.39 1.95
C SER A 38 8.54 19.15 1.69
N LEU A 39 8.57 19.88 0.59
CA LEU A 39 9.63 20.79 0.19
C LEU A 39 9.02 22.14 -0.24
N PRO A 40 9.71 23.27 -0.02
CA PRO A 40 9.28 24.54 -0.57
C PRO A 40 9.15 24.49 -2.10
N ALA A 41 8.08 25.05 -2.64
CA ALA A 41 7.77 24.96 -4.07
C ALA A 41 8.70 25.78 -4.96
N ASP A 42 9.24 26.90 -4.49
CA ASP A 42 9.90 27.96 -5.24
C ASP A 42 10.76 27.49 -6.44
N SER A 43 11.95 26.93 -6.16
CA SER A 43 12.88 26.47 -7.22
C SER A 43 12.55 25.06 -7.72
N VAL A 44 11.94 24.23 -6.89
CA VAL A 44 11.65 22.81 -7.17
C VAL A 44 10.55 22.68 -8.23
N GLU A 45 9.49 23.48 -8.12
CA GLU A 45 8.37 23.45 -9.06
C GLU A 45 8.80 23.79 -10.51
N SER A 46 9.65 24.80 -10.66
CA SER A 46 10.14 25.21 -11.98
C SER A 46 10.91 24.08 -12.69
N LEU A 47 11.73 23.32 -11.95
CA LEU A 47 12.47 22.17 -12.47
C LEU A 47 11.53 21.01 -12.85
N LEU A 48 10.54 20.71 -11.99
CA LEU A 48 9.54 19.67 -12.28
C LEU A 48 8.71 20.00 -13.53
N ASN A 49 8.37 21.27 -13.73
CA ASN A 49 7.66 21.72 -14.94
C ASN A 49 8.52 21.57 -16.22
N GLN A 50 9.84 21.61 -16.09
CA GLN A 50 10.79 21.35 -17.18
C GLN A 50 11.12 19.85 -17.33
N SER A 51 10.40 18.96 -16.63
CA SER A 51 10.69 17.52 -16.56
C SER A 51 12.10 17.21 -16.05
N SER A 52 12.67 18.11 -15.26
CA SER A 52 13.97 17.96 -14.61
C SER A 52 13.78 17.55 -13.15
N ILE A 53 14.62 16.66 -12.66
CA ILE A 53 14.56 16.17 -11.29
C ILE A 53 15.43 17.07 -10.41
N PRO A 54 14.86 17.73 -9.38
CA PRO A 54 15.64 18.55 -8.48
C PRO A 54 16.58 17.70 -7.62
N GLU A 55 17.85 18.09 -7.54
CA GLU A 55 18.85 17.39 -6.73
C GLU A 55 18.47 17.35 -5.24
N THR A 56 17.88 18.42 -4.72
CA THR A 56 17.37 18.50 -3.36
C THR A 56 16.34 17.42 -3.05
N LEU A 57 15.51 17.07 -4.03
CA LEU A 57 14.53 15.98 -3.89
C LEU A 57 15.24 14.62 -3.80
N VAL A 58 16.21 14.38 -4.69
CA VAL A 58 16.97 13.12 -4.71
C VAL A 58 17.73 12.90 -3.42
N VAL A 59 18.44 13.92 -2.92
CA VAL A 59 19.17 13.86 -1.65
C VAL A 59 18.20 13.51 -0.50
N ARG A 60 17.05 14.18 -0.41
CA ARG A 60 16.07 13.92 0.64
C ARG A 60 15.45 12.51 0.58
N LEU A 61 15.31 11.94 -0.61
CA LEU A 61 14.85 10.56 -0.77
C LEU A 61 15.92 9.57 -0.31
N HIS A 62 17.18 9.76 -0.73
CA HIS A 62 18.29 8.90 -0.33
C HIS A 62 18.57 8.93 1.17
N GLU A 63 18.47 10.09 1.83
CA GLU A 63 18.56 10.21 3.31
C GLU A 63 17.53 9.33 4.04
N ARG A 64 16.42 8.99 3.37
CA ARG A 64 15.36 8.12 3.92
C ARG A 64 15.45 6.67 3.43
N GLY A 65 16.53 6.31 2.73
CA GLY A 65 16.71 4.98 2.15
C GLY A 65 15.71 4.67 1.03
N LEU A 66 15.19 5.70 0.36
CA LEU A 66 14.25 5.58 -0.74
C LEU A 66 14.97 5.71 -2.08
N PRO A 67 14.52 4.99 -3.14
CA PRO A 67 15.14 5.04 -4.46
C PRO A 67 15.01 6.41 -5.12
N GLY A 68 16.00 6.81 -5.91
CA GLY A 68 16.00 8.02 -6.68
C GLY A 68 15.12 7.92 -7.94
N PRO A 69 14.34 8.97 -8.28
CA PRO A 69 13.60 8.98 -9.53
C PRO A 69 14.53 9.26 -10.72
N SER A 70 14.20 8.68 -11.88
CA SER A 70 14.90 8.91 -13.15
C SER A 70 14.11 9.79 -14.12
N ARG A 71 12.80 9.88 -13.95
CA ARG A 71 11.90 10.57 -14.87
C ARG A 71 10.75 11.26 -14.16
N VAL A 72 10.34 12.41 -14.71
CA VAL A 72 9.20 13.21 -14.24
C VAL A 72 8.18 13.31 -15.35
N GLU A 73 6.91 13.16 -15.02
CA GLU A 73 5.79 13.44 -15.91
C GLU A 73 4.74 14.31 -15.20
N LYS A 74 4.33 15.40 -15.84
CA LYS A 74 3.20 16.20 -15.37
C LYS A 74 1.90 15.44 -15.60
N ILE A 75 1.02 15.42 -14.60
CA ILE A 75 -0.28 14.73 -14.73
C ILE A 75 -1.22 15.60 -15.56
N SER A 76 -1.69 15.07 -16.68
CA SER A 76 -2.66 15.75 -17.54
C SER A 76 -3.99 15.96 -16.81
N GLY A 77 -4.49 17.21 -16.81
CA GLY A 77 -5.74 17.54 -16.14
C GLY A 77 -5.65 17.80 -14.63
N ALA A 78 -4.44 17.74 -14.03
CA ALA A 78 -4.20 18.05 -12.63
C ALA A 78 -3.08 19.07 -12.51
N GLU A 79 -3.43 20.35 -12.27
CA GLU A 79 -2.43 21.39 -12.05
C GLU A 79 -1.63 21.13 -10.76
N GLY A 80 -0.32 21.39 -10.82
CA GLY A 80 0.56 21.22 -9.68
C GLY A 80 0.74 19.77 -9.23
N GLN A 81 0.59 18.80 -10.14
CA GLN A 81 0.83 17.40 -9.84
C GLN A 81 1.76 16.74 -10.86
N TRP A 82 2.70 15.95 -10.34
CA TRP A 82 3.71 15.24 -11.14
C TRP A 82 3.87 13.80 -10.66
N ASN A 83 4.02 12.89 -11.61
CA ASN A 83 4.47 11.54 -11.35
C ASN A 83 5.99 11.47 -11.47
N LEU A 84 6.64 10.79 -10.54
CA LEU A 84 8.04 10.47 -10.61
C LEU A 84 8.20 8.97 -10.76
N PHE A 85 9.04 8.58 -11.69
CA PHE A 85 9.32 7.19 -12.03
C PHE A 85 10.69 6.79 -11.51
N VAL A 86 10.78 5.60 -10.95
CA VAL A 86 12.02 5.00 -10.45
C VAL A 86 12.49 3.97 -11.46
N PRO A 87 13.80 3.94 -11.82
CA PRO A 87 14.33 3.02 -12.81
C PRO A 87 14.31 1.58 -12.31
N LYS A 88 14.33 0.65 -13.24
CA LYS A 88 14.31 -0.79 -13.00
C LYS A 88 15.41 -1.27 -12.04
N GLU A 89 16.59 -0.70 -12.17
CA GLU A 89 17.79 -1.09 -11.43
C GLU A 89 17.65 -0.88 -9.92
N GLU A 90 16.84 0.09 -9.53
CA GLU A 90 16.58 0.41 -8.12
C GLU A 90 15.30 -0.25 -7.58
N MET A 91 14.58 -1.00 -8.43
CA MET A 91 13.31 -1.60 -8.08
C MET A 91 13.38 -3.13 -8.05
N ARG A 92 12.58 -3.72 -7.16
CA ARG A 92 12.40 -5.17 -7.12
C ARG A 92 11.69 -5.73 -8.37
N TYR A 93 10.99 -4.87 -9.10
CA TYR A 93 10.20 -5.24 -10.28
C TYR A 93 10.98 -5.06 -11.59
N PRO A 94 10.64 -5.80 -12.64
CA PRO A 94 11.45 -5.87 -13.86
C PRO A 94 11.34 -4.65 -14.80
N LYS A 95 10.55 -3.65 -14.47
CA LYS A 95 10.32 -2.46 -15.31
C LYS A 95 10.41 -1.18 -14.49
N GLU A 96 10.68 -0.04 -15.17
CA GLU A 96 10.50 1.29 -14.59
C GLU A 96 9.08 1.45 -14.02
N GLU A 97 8.95 2.12 -12.90
CA GLU A 97 7.68 2.24 -12.22
C GLU A 97 7.37 3.65 -11.75
N LYS A 98 6.08 4.03 -11.90
CA LYS A 98 5.51 5.20 -11.27
C LYS A 98 5.51 4.98 -9.75
N TYR A 99 6.37 5.71 -9.05
CA TYR A 99 6.65 5.44 -7.65
C TYR A 99 6.26 6.57 -6.71
N TYR A 100 6.50 7.82 -7.11
CA TYR A 100 6.14 8.98 -6.31
C TYR A 100 5.10 9.85 -7.00
N LEU A 101 4.28 10.48 -6.19
CA LEU A 101 3.38 11.56 -6.54
C LEU A 101 3.85 12.83 -5.84
N VAL A 102 4.09 13.88 -6.60
CA VAL A 102 4.34 15.22 -6.07
C VAL A 102 3.08 16.05 -6.28
N ARG A 103 2.62 16.71 -5.24
CA ARG A 103 1.46 17.61 -5.27
C ARG A 103 1.82 18.95 -4.67
N LYS A 104 1.38 20.02 -5.34
CA LYS A 104 1.47 21.37 -4.80
C LYS A 104 0.33 21.61 -3.81
N GLU A 105 0.68 21.95 -2.59
CA GLU A 105 -0.25 22.35 -1.53
C GLU A 105 0.17 23.70 -0.97
N GLY A 106 -0.45 24.77 -1.49
CA GLY A 106 -0.07 26.14 -1.14
C GLY A 106 1.34 26.52 -1.65
N GLN A 107 2.26 26.80 -0.73
CA GLN A 107 3.66 27.13 -1.04
C GLN A 107 4.60 25.93 -0.95
N ASP A 108 4.08 24.77 -0.62
CA ASP A 108 4.86 23.55 -0.47
C ASP A 108 4.51 22.52 -1.54
N LEU A 109 5.48 21.67 -1.85
CA LEU A 109 5.32 20.46 -2.64
C LEU A 109 5.32 19.26 -1.69
N VAL A 110 4.21 18.56 -1.60
CA VAL A 110 4.08 17.33 -0.83
C VAL A 110 4.50 16.15 -1.70
N ILE A 111 5.52 15.45 -1.25
CA ILE A 111 6.04 14.24 -1.89
C ILE A 111 5.40 13.03 -1.21
N SER A 112 4.71 12.23 -2.00
CA SER A 112 4.02 11.02 -1.56
C SER A 112 4.54 9.81 -2.32
N ARG A 113 4.57 8.66 -1.68
CA ARG A 113 4.81 7.38 -2.34
C ARG A 113 3.47 6.77 -2.73
N TYR A 114 3.36 6.25 -3.94
CA TYR A 114 2.20 5.46 -4.33
C TYR A 114 2.11 4.19 -3.49
N ALA A 115 0.91 3.89 -3.02
CA ALA A 115 0.64 2.63 -2.34
C ALA A 115 0.67 1.47 -3.34
N PHE A 116 1.04 0.29 -2.84
CA PHE A 116 1.17 -0.91 -3.67
C PHE A 116 -0.12 -1.30 -4.42
N VAL A 117 -1.26 -0.97 -3.85
CA VAL A 117 -2.57 -1.19 -4.49
C VAL A 117 -2.72 -0.47 -5.83
N VAL A 118 -2.04 0.65 -6.05
CA VAL A 118 -2.06 1.38 -7.33
C VAL A 118 -1.50 0.51 -8.45
N ARG A 119 -0.41 -0.22 -8.19
CA ARG A 119 0.15 -1.18 -9.14
C ARG A 119 -0.85 -2.30 -9.48
N TRP A 120 -1.54 -2.83 -8.49
CA TRP A 120 -2.57 -3.86 -8.74
C TRP A 120 -3.65 -3.34 -9.69
N ILE A 121 -4.12 -2.11 -9.45
CA ILE A 121 -5.17 -1.50 -10.28
C ILE A 121 -4.68 -1.27 -11.70
N GLU A 122 -3.48 -0.74 -11.87
CA GLU A 122 -2.97 -0.30 -13.17
C GLU A 122 -2.34 -1.44 -13.99
N LYS A 123 -1.67 -2.39 -13.34
CA LYS A 123 -0.84 -3.41 -13.99
C LYS A 123 -1.27 -4.86 -13.73
N GLY A 124 -2.14 -5.09 -12.75
CA GLY A 124 -2.45 -6.43 -12.30
C GLY A 124 -2.89 -7.39 -13.40
N LYS A 125 -3.79 -6.96 -14.28
CA LYS A 125 -4.25 -7.78 -15.40
C LYS A 125 -3.13 -8.10 -16.40
N GLU A 126 -2.26 -7.12 -16.67
CA GLU A 126 -1.11 -7.29 -17.60
C GLU A 126 -0.08 -8.27 -17.02
N GLU A 127 0.20 -8.15 -15.73
CA GLU A 127 1.25 -8.92 -15.07
C GLU A 127 0.85 -10.36 -14.75
N THR A 128 -0.41 -10.58 -14.41
CA THR A 128 -0.90 -11.90 -13.97
C THR A 128 -1.72 -12.66 -15.02
N GLY A 129 -2.22 -11.94 -16.04
CA GLY A 129 -3.16 -12.51 -17.02
C GLY A 129 -4.56 -12.78 -16.48
N VAL A 130 -4.81 -12.52 -15.20
CA VAL A 130 -6.09 -12.77 -14.54
C VAL A 130 -6.98 -11.53 -14.65
N PRO A 131 -8.23 -11.64 -15.12
CA PRO A 131 -9.10 -10.47 -15.31
C PRO A 131 -9.70 -9.90 -14.02
N ASN A 132 -9.76 -10.70 -12.96
CA ASN A 132 -10.39 -10.31 -11.69
C ASN A 132 -9.36 -9.75 -10.71
N MET A 133 -9.53 -8.47 -10.35
CA MET A 133 -8.62 -7.75 -9.45
C MET A 133 -8.49 -8.42 -8.07
N VAL A 134 -9.58 -8.93 -7.51
CA VAL A 134 -9.54 -9.59 -6.20
C VAL A 134 -8.71 -10.87 -6.28
N THR A 135 -8.89 -11.64 -7.36
CA THR A 135 -8.16 -12.90 -7.54
C THR A 135 -6.67 -12.66 -7.66
N TYR A 136 -6.20 -11.76 -8.55
CA TYR A 136 -4.76 -11.54 -8.66
C TYR A 136 -4.20 -10.80 -7.45
N GLY A 137 -4.97 -9.93 -6.81
CA GLY A 137 -4.57 -9.26 -5.60
C GLY A 137 -4.26 -10.24 -4.48
N LEU A 138 -5.15 -11.20 -4.24
CA LEU A 138 -5.01 -12.18 -3.18
C LEU A 138 -4.06 -13.35 -3.54
N ALA A 139 -4.12 -13.86 -4.77
CA ALA A 139 -3.33 -15.04 -5.16
C ALA A 139 -1.90 -14.68 -5.58
N ASP A 140 -1.71 -13.65 -6.41
CA ASP A 140 -0.41 -13.33 -7.00
C ASP A 140 0.38 -12.31 -6.17
N TYR A 141 -0.24 -11.16 -5.84
CA TYR A 141 0.47 -10.10 -5.12
C TYR A 141 0.56 -10.33 -3.61
N ARG A 142 -0.46 -10.92 -3.03
CA ARG A 142 -0.56 -11.19 -1.58
C ARG A 142 -0.80 -12.68 -1.27
N GLY A 143 -0.23 -13.57 -2.06
CA GLY A 143 -0.40 -15.01 -1.90
C GLY A 143 -0.05 -15.55 -0.51
N TYR A 144 0.96 -14.98 0.16
CA TYR A 144 1.30 -15.35 1.54
C TYR A 144 0.22 -14.98 2.56
N ASP A 145 -0.49 -13.87 2.35
CA ASP A 145 -1.60 -13.48 3.23
C ASP A 145 -2.74 -14.51 3.11
N THR A 146 -3.08 -14.89 1.88
CA THR A 146 -4.08 -15.93 1.60
C THR A 146 -3.68 -17.28 2.17
N LEU A 147 -2.41 -17.65 2.11
CA LEU A 147 -1.90 -18.87 2.76
C LEU A 147 -2.08 -18.80 4.28
N GLY A 148 -1.82 -17.64 4.89
CA GLY A 148 -2.06 -17.40 6.31
C GLY A 148 -3.53 -17.55 6.68
N GLU A 149 -4.43 -16.92 5.93
CA GLU A 149 -5.88 -17.02 6.12
C GLU A 149 -6.37 -18.46 6.02
N THR A 150 -5.92 -19.20 5.00
CA THR A 150 -6.26 -20.61 4.80
C THR A 150 -5.78 -21.46 5.97
N SER A 151 -4.58 -21.21 6.49
CA SER A 151 -4.03 -21.91 7.64
C SER A 151 -4.84 -21.66 8.92
N VAL A 152 -5.31 -20.42 9.13
CA VAL A 152 -6.18 -20.07 10.27
C VAL A 152 -7.53 -20.79 10.16
N ILE A 153 -8.17 -20.77 8.98
CA ILE A 153 -9.45 -21.44 8.75
C ILE A 153 -9.31 -22.95 8.96
N PHE A 154 -8.24 -23.56 8.44
CA PHE A 154 -7.95 -24.97 8.64
C PHE A 154 -7.78 -25.32 10.12
N THR A 155 -6.98 -24.53 10.85
CA THR A 155 -6.75 -24.73 12.28
C THR A 155 -8.04 -24.59 13.08
N ALA A 156 -8.88 -23.60 12.75
CA ALA A 156 -10.20 -23.43 13.37
C ALA A 156 -11.09 -24.63 13.13
N GLY A 157 -11.15 -25.15 11.87
CA GLY A 157 -11.90 -26.35 11.52
C GLY A 157 -11.46 -27.59 12.31
N VAL A 158 -10.16 -27.83 12.40
CA VAL A 158 -9.59 -28.93 13.20
C VAL A 158 -9.95 -28.76 14.67
N SER A 159 -9.86 -27.55 15.21
CA SER A 159 -10.21 -27.28 16.62
C SER A 159 -11.66 -27.57 16.91
N VAL A 160 -12.58 -27.18 16.03
CA VAL A 160 -14.01 -27.50 16.16
C VAL A 160 -14.26 -29.01 16.14
N ILE A 161 -13.64 -29.72 15.20
CA ILE A 161 -13.76 -31.20 15.13
C ILE A 161 -13.27 -31.85 16.42
N LEU A 162 -12.14 -31.40 16.96
CA LEU A 162 -11.59 -31.92 18.22
C LEU A 162 -12.51 -31.63 19.42
N LEU A 163 -13.13 -30.45 19.48
CA LEU A 163 -14.06 -30.08 20.53
C LEU A 163 -15.37 -30.89 20.47
N LEU A 164 -15.88 -31.11 19.26
CA LEU A 164 -17.12 -31.87 19.03
C LEU A 164 -16.92 -33.39 19.11
N ARG A 165 -15.69 -33.86 18.97
CA ARG A 165 -15.38 -35.29 19.12
C ARG A 165 -15.70 -35.70 20.54
N ARG A 166 -16.79 -36.47 20.73
CA ARG A 166 -17.04 -37.14 21.99
C ARG A 166 -15.79 -37.90 22.39
N ARG A 167 -15.37 -37.76 23.65
CA ARG A 167 -14.23 -38.53 24.20
C ARG A 167 -14.46 -40.03 23.93
N GLY A 168 -14.02 -40.48 22.76
CA GLY A 168 -13.84 -41.86 22.50
C GLY A 168 -12.67 -42.32 23.38
N ARG A 169 -12.90 -43.31 24.22
CA ARG A 169 -11.82 -44.00 24.92
C ARG A 169 -10.80 -44.40 23.87
N LEU A 170 -9.58 -43.92 24.02
CA LEU A 170 -8.41 -44.59 23.50
C LEU A 170 -8.17 -45.84 24.34
#